data_94ba51ecec7ae2712d7748706b549d7c
#
_entry.id   94ba51ecec7ae2712d7748706b549d7c
#
_cell.length_a   1.000
_cell.length_b   1.000
_cell.length_c   1.000
_cell.angle_alpha   90.00
_cell.angle_beta   90.00
_cell.angle_gamma   90.00
#
_symmetry.space_group_name_H-M   'P 1'
#
loop_
_entity.id
_entity.type
_entity.pdbx_description
1 polymer ?
#
loop_
_entity_poly.entity_id
_entity_poly.type
_entity_poly.pdbx_seq_one_letter_code
_entity_poly.pdbx_strand_id
1 'polypeptide(L)'
;MKDRLRVILEIGKKRRVVAGATDWPGLDRWGASEDQALEKLSSYVPRYAGVAERAGLADELARARDVEIVERVPGSSSTDFWGIAHVPSQLERVSLPEPELERRLALLQACWAYFDATAERVSTDLRPGPRGGGWTRDEIVRHVHVNEPQQMTRKVEVRTPRE
;
A
#
# COMPACT_ATOMS: atom_id res chain seq x y z
N MET A 1 -4.51 -21.34 -4.45
CA MET A 1 -4.25 -20.86 -3.07
C MET A 1 -3.00 -20.01 -3.13
N LYS A 2 -3.01 -18.79 -2.57
CA LYS A 2 -1.86 -17.87 -2.61
C LYS A 2 -1.00 -18.13 -1.36
N ASP A 3 -0.12 -19.13 -1.45
CA ASP A 3 0.73 -19.54 -0.31
C ASP A 3 2.07 -18.77 -0.28
N ARG A 4 2.25 -17.82 -1.19
CA ARG A 4 3.43 -16.96 -1.28
C ARG A 4 3.06 -15.49 -1.30
N LEU A 5 3.92 -14.67 -0.74
CA LEU A 5 3.85 -13.21 -0.84
C LEU A 5 4.43 -12.80 -2.20
N ARG A 6 3.56 -12.61 -3.19
CA ARG A 6 3.94 -12.20 -4.53
C ARG A 6 4.32 -10.73 -4.55
N VAL A 7 5.51 -10.43 -5.00
CA VAL A 7 6.10 -9.09 -4.91
C VAL A 7 6.53 -8.57 -6.27
N ILE A 8 6.16 -7.33 -6.57
CA ILE A 8 6.75 -6.54 -7.64
C ILE A 8 7.85 -5.68 -7.04
N LEU A 9 8.99 -5.63 -7.73
CA LEU A 9 10.07 -4.71 -7.40
C LEU A 9 10.10 -3.56 -8.42
N GLU A 10 9.88 -2.34 -7.95
CA GLU A 10 10.07 -1.13 -8.74
C GLU A 10 11.45 -0.54 -8.45
N ILE A 11 12.32 -0.54 -9.46
CA ILE A 11 13.74 -0.18 -9.33
C ILE A 11 13.94 1.25 -9.76
N GLY A 12 14.16 2.15 -8.80
CA GLY A 12 14.45 3.56 -9.05
C GLY A 12 15.75 3.78 -9.83
N LYS A 13 15.88 4.96 -10.40
CA LYS A 13 17.04 5.32 -11.25
C LYS A 13 18.33 5.54 -10.46
N LYS A 14 18.23 5.81 -9.16
CA LYS A 14 19.38 6.15 -8.32
C LYS A 14 19.70 5.06 -7.29
N ARG A 15 18.87 4.89 -6.28
CA ARG A 15 19.18 3.99 -5.16
C ARG A 15 17.98 3.34 -4.50
N ARG A 16 16.75 3.72 -4.82
CA ARG A 16 15.59 3.15 -4.14
C ARG A 16 15.02 2.00 -4.94
N VAL A 17 14.72 0.94 -4.22
CA VAL A 17 13.90 -0.16 -4.71
C VAL A 17 12.66 -0.20 -3.85
N VAL A 18 11.49 -0.25 -4.46
CA VAL A 18 10.22 -0.44 -3.77
C VAL A 18 9.76 -1.86 -4.00
N ALA A 19 9.51 -2.58 -2.91
CA ALA A 19 8.88 -3.90 -2.93
C ALA A 19 7.41 -3.73 -2.56
N GLY A 20 6.51 -4.10 -3.46
CA GLY A 20 5.06 -4.04 -3.27
C GLY A 20 4.43 -5.42 -3.37
N ALA A 21 3.61 -5.80 -2.39
CA ALA A 21 2.89 -7.06 -2.39
C ALA A 21 1.65 -6.98 -3.29
N THR A 22 1.64 -7.69 -4.43
CA THR A 22 0.60 -7.57 -5.47
C THR A 22 -0.80 -7.95 -4.97
N ASP A 23 -0.86 -8.91 -4.07
CA ASP A 23 -2.11 -9.45 -3.54
C ASP A 23 -2.58 -8.71 -2.27
N TRP A 24 -1.76 -7.80 -1.74
CA TRP A 24 -2.00 -7.07 -0.50
C TRP A 24 -1.79 -5.56 -0.72
N PRO A 25 -2.71 -4.87 -1.41
CA PRO A 25 -2.60 -3.44 -1.71
C PRO A 25 -2.29 -2.61 -0.47
N GLY A 26 -1.33 -1.69 -0.59
CA GLY A 26 -0.85 -0.87 0.53
C GLY A 26 0.26 -1.53 1.38
N LEU A 27 0.57 -2.80 1.16
CA LEU A 27 1.73 -3.45 1.75
C LEU A 27 2.93 -3.28 0.81
N ASP A 28 3.60 -2.12 0.89
CA ASP A 28 4.80 -1.79 0.14
C ASP A 28 5.84 -1.10 1.01
N ARG A 29 7.11 -1.37 0.74
CA ARG A 29 8.25 -0.79 1.45
C ARG A 29 9.42 -0.57 0.51
N TRP A 30 10.18 0.47 0.80
CA TRP A 30 11.40 0.76 0.05
C TRP A 30 12.67 0.44 0.84
N GLY A 31 13.72 0.08 0.10
CA GLY A 31 15.08 -0.09 0.59
C GLY A 31 16.11 0.53 -0.34
N ALA A 32 17.37 0.54 0.07
CA ALA A 32 18.49 0.96 -0.78
C ALA A 32 18.97 -0.18 -1.72
N SER A 33 18.43 -1.38 -1.55
CA SER A 33 18.63 -2.55 -2.41
C SER A 33 17.36 -3.40 -2.42
N GLU A 34 17.30 -4.38 -3.34
CA GLU A 34 16.20 -5.36 -3.37
C GLU A 34 16.09 -6.09 -2.03
N ASP A 35 17.19 -6.60 -1.50
CA ASP A 35 17.21 -7.33 -0.23
C ASP A 35 16.65 -6.49 0.93
N GLN A 36 17.10 -5.24 1.04
CA GLN A 36 16.60 -4.34 2.07
C GLN A 36 15.11 -4.00 1.90
N ALA A 37 14.64 -3.85 0.67
CA ALA A 37 13.22 -3.59 0.41
C ALA A 37 12.37 -4.82 0.81
N LEU A 38 12.82 -6.02 0.45
CA LEU A 38 12.15 -7.28 0.78
C LEU A 38 12.17 -7.57 2.28
N GLU A 39 13.30 -7.36 2.94
CA GLU A 39 13.42 -7.50 4.40
C GLU A 39 12.44 -6.56 5.13
N LYS A 40 12.41 -5.29 4.73
CA LYS A 40 11.46 -4.32 5.30
C LYS A 40 10.02 -4.69 5.00
N LEU A 41 9.70 -5.12 3.77
CA LEU A 41 8.36 -5.57 3.43
C LEU A 41 7.92 -6.71 4.36
N SER A 42 8.75 -7.73 4.49
CA SER A 42 8.48 -8.89 5.34
C SER A 42 8.28 -8.49 6.81
N SER A 43 9.09 -7.56 7.31
CA SER A 43 8.97 -7.04 8.68
C SER A 43 7.67 -6.28 8.95
N TYR A 44 6.98 -5.83 7.89
CA TYR A 44 5.72 -5.10 7.99
C TYR A 44 4.47 -5.98 7.82
N VAL A 45 4.62 -7.22 7.37
CA VAL A 45 3.49 -8.16 7.27
C VAL A 45 2.68 -8.26 8.59
N PRO A 46 3.31 -8.36 9.78
CA PRO A 46 2.55 -8.37 11.04
C PRO A 46 1.72 -7.10 11.29
N ARG A 47 2.13 -5.95 10.78
CA ARG A 47 1.33 -4.71 10.89
C ARG A 47 0.13 -4.71 9.96
N TYR A 48 0.24 -5.37 8.83
CA TYR A 48 -0.85 -5.51 7.86
C TYR A 48 -1.90 -6.54 8.33
N ALA A 49 -1.56 -7.40 9.29
CA ALA A 49 -2.46 -8.42 9.83
C ALA A 49 -3.81 -7.86 10.29
N GLY A 50 -3.81 -6.67 10.92
CA GLY A 50 -5.06 -6.02 11.35
C GLY A 50 -5.97 -5.57 10.20
N VAL A 51 -5.44 -5.31 9.01
CA VAL A 51 -6.21 -5.07 7.78
C VAL A 51 -6.75 -6.39 7.25
N ALA A 52 -5.90 -7.41 7.14
CA ALA A 52 -6.30 -8.74 6.67
C ALA A 52 -7.40 -9.38 7.54
N GLU A 53 -7.31 -9.20 8.86
CA GLU A 53 -8.33 -9.66 9.80
C GLU A 53 -9.69 -8.99 9.52
N ARG A 54 -9.73 -7.68 9.34
CA ARG A 54 -10.95 -6.94 9.00
C ARG A 54 -11.55 -7.32 7.66
N ALA A 55 -10.71 -7.72 6.73
CA ALA A 55 -11.14 -8.22 5.42
C ALA A 55 -11.54 -9.70 5.42
N GLY A 56 -11.44 -10.43 6.56
CA GLY A 56 -11.68 -11.87 6.65
C GLY A 56 -10.60 -12.72 5.96
N LEU A 57 -9.38 -12.17 5.79
CA LEU A 57 -8.27 -12.79 5.03
C LEU A 57 -7.05 -13.10 5.91
N ALA A 58 -7.20 -13.13 7.24
CA ALA A 58 -6.09 -13.35 8.18
C ALA A 58 -5.34 -14.66 7.90
N ASP A 59 -6.08 -15.76 7.68
CA ASP A 59 -5.48 -17.07 7.40
C ASP A 59 -4.74 -17.10 6.05
N GLU A 60 -5.23 -16.34 5.06
CA GLU A 60 -4.55 -16.23 3.77
C GLU A 60 -3.21 -15.51 3.91
N LEU A 61 -3.20 -14.38 4.64
CA LEU A 61 -1.96 -13.64 4.92
C LEU A 61 -0.97 -14.49 5.74
N ALA A 62 -1.45 -15.23 6.73
CA ALA A 62 -0.62 -16.08 7.59
C ALA A 62 0.07 -17.22 6.81
N ARG A 63 -0.51 -17.68 5.70
CA ARG A 63 0.09 -18.68 4.82
C ARG A 63 1.13 -18.09 3.85
N ALA A 64 0.97 -16.82 3.46
CA ALA A 64 1.85 -16.15 2.49
C ALA A 64 3.19 -15.74 3.14
N ARG A 65 3.99 -16.73 3.57
CA ARG A 65 5.25 -16.48 4.31
C ARG A 65 6.47 -16.31 3.40
N ASP A 66 6.51 -17.06 2.31
CA ASP A 66 7.64 -17.06 1.39
C ASP A 66 7.43 -15.96 0.35
N VAL A 67 8.47 -15.14 0.14
CA VAL A 67 8.44 -14.09 -0.87
C VAL A 67 8.72 -14.68 -2.24
N GLU A 68 7.91 -14.29 -3.22
CA GLU A 68 8.10 -14.61 -4.65
C GLU A 68 8.15 -13.31 -5.45
N ILE A 69 9.30 -13.00 -6.03
CA ILE A 69 9.41 -11.85 -6.95
C ILE A 69 8.79 -12.24 -8.28
N VAL A 70 7.66 -11.65 -8.61
CA VAL A 70 6.89 -11.97 -9.83
C VAL A 70 7.18 -11.02 -10.98
N GLU A 71 7.67 -9.81 -10.70
CA GLU A 71 8.03 -8.84 -11.72
C GLU A 71 9.06 -7.83 -11.20
N ARG A 72 9.90 -7.33 -12.09
CA ARG A 72 10.77 -6.17 -11.87
C ARG A 72 10.45 -5.12 -12.90
N VAL A 73 10.08 -3.92 -12.43
CA VAL A 73 9.74 -2.78 -13.30
C VAL A 73 10.74 -1.65 -13.12
N PRO A 74 11.12 -0.96 -14.20
CA PRO A 74 11.95 0.23 -14.09
C PRO A 74 11.15 1.35 -13.43
N GLY A 75 11.65 1.86 -12.32
CA GLY A 75 11.06 2.97 -11.59
C GLY A 75 11.34 4.33 -12.23
N SER A 76 10.86 5.36 -11.59
CA SER A 76 10.94 6.76 -12.02
C SER A 76 11.68 7.64 -11.00
N SER A 77 11.76 8.94 -11.26
CA SER A 77 12.23 9.91 -10.27
C SER A 77 11.33 9.97 -9.04
N SER A 78 10.03 9.68 -9.20
CA SER A 78 9.08 9.61 -8.08
C SER A 78 9.38 8.43 -7.15
N THR A 79 9.77 7.27 -7.70
CA THR A 79 10.25 6.11 -6.93
C THR A 79 11.43 6.50 -6.04
N ASP A 80 12.42 7.20 -6.61
CA ASP A 80 13.58 7.67 -5.87
C ASP A 80 13.26 8.76 -4.84
N PHE A 81 12.29 9.61 -5.13
CA PHE A 81 11.95 10.74 -4.25
C PHE A 81 11.04 10.31 -3.09
N TRP A 82 9.94 9.64 -3.41
CA TRP A 82 8.92 9.28 -2.42
C TRP A 82 9.16 7.92 -1.77
N GLY A 83 9.79 6.97 -2.47
CA GLY A 83 9.93 5.59 -2.02
C GLY A 83 8.60 4.84 -2.01
N ILE A 84 7.76 5.12 -2.99
CA ILE A 84 6.48 4.44 -3.24
C ILE A 84 6.46 3.89 -4.66
N ALA A 85 5.70 2.82 -4.87
CA ALA A 85 5.44 2.29 -6.21
C ALA A 85 4.64 3.31 -7.03
N HIS A 86 5.07 3.55 -8.27
CA HIS A 86 4.52 4.60 -9.13
C HIS A 86 4.34 4.15 -10.57
N VAL A 87 4.98 3.07 -10.97
CA VAL A 87 4.93 2.54 -12.31
C VAL A 87 4.05 1.28 -12.33
N PRO A 88 2.95 1.29 -13.10
CA PRO A 88 2.10 0.11 -13.21
C PRO A 88 2.84 -1.08 -13.80
N SER A 89 2.74 -2.23 -13.16
CA SER A 89 3.27 -3.49 -13.65
C SER A 89 2.41 -4.07 -14.76
N GLN A 90 2.90 -5.10 -15.44
CA GLN A 90 2.09 -5.82 -16.43
C GLN A 90 0.93 -6.57 -15.76
N LEU A 91 1.15 -7.08 -14.55
CA LEU A 91 0.10 -7.76 -13.77
C LEU A 91 -1.08 -6.83 -13.41
N GLU A 92 -0.81 -5.53 -13.23
CA GLU A 92 -1.85 -4.54 -12.92
C GLU A 92 -2.64 -4.05 -14.15
N ARG A 93 -2.20 -4.42 -15.36
CA ARG A 93 -2.86 -4.09 -16.62
C ARG A 93 -3.87 -5.13 -17.08
N VAL A 94 -3.95 -6.25 -16.38
CA VAL A 94 -4.88 -7.34 -16.69
C VAL A 94 -6.20 -7.10 -15.95
N SER A 95 -7.32 -7.35 -16.63
CA SER A 95 -8.64 -7.30 -16.02
C SER A 95 -8.73 -8.28 -14.86
N LEU A 96 -9.28 -7.82 -13.75
CA LEU A 96 -9.49 -8.66 -12.58
C LEU A 96 -10.73 -9.55 -12.77
N PRO A 97 -10.64 -10.85 -12.47
CA PRO A 97 -11.82 -11.68 -12.29
C PRO A 97 -12.67 -11.15 -11.13
N GLU A 98 -14.00 -11.35 -11.22
CA GLU A 98 -14.93 -10.83 -10.22
C GLU A 98 -14.57 -11.21 -8.76
N PRO A 99 -14.18 -12.46 -8.43
CA PRO A 99 -13.79 -12.80 -7.06
C PRO A 99 -12.53 -12.05 -6.57
N GLU A 100 -11.59 -11.73 -7.48
CA GLU A 100 -10.41 -10.94 -7.11
C GLU A 100 -10.76 -9.45 -6.94
N LEU A 101 -11.70 -8.92 -7.73
CA LEU A 101 -12.22 -7.57 -7.55
C LEU A 101 -12.92 -7.44 -6.19
N GLU A 102 -13.81 -8.37 -5.84
CA GLU A 102 -14.49 -8.40 -4.54
C GLU A 102 -13.48 -8.45 -3.39
N ARG A 103 -12.46 -9.29 -3.50
CA ARG A 103 -11.37 -9.39 -2.52
C ARG A 103 -10.64 -8.07 -2.35
N ARG A 104 -10.31 -7.37 -3.44
CA ARG A 104 -9.63 -6.07 -3.39
C ARG A 104 -10.53 -4.99 -2.81
N LEU A 105 -11.81 -5.00 -3.08
CA LEU A 105 -12.77 -4.09 -2.46
C LEU A 105 -12.89 -4.33 -0.95
N ALA A 106 -12.93 -5.59 -0.51
CA ALA A 106 -12.92 -5.93 0.91
C ALA A 106 -11.65 -5.43 1.61
N LEU A 107 -10.47 -5.59 0.97
CA LEU A 107 -9.20 -5.04 1.50
C LEU A 107 -9.21 -3.51 1.55
N LEU A 108 -9.74 -2.82 0.54
CA LEU A 108 -9.85 -1.37 0.53
C LEU A 108 -10.72 -0.87 1.69
N GLN A 109 -11.90 -1.45 1.86
CA GLN A 109 -12.80 -1.13 2.97
C GLN A 109 -12.15 -1.41 4.33
N ALA A 110 -11.42 -2.51 4.45
CA ALA A 110 -10.66 -2.86 5.66
C ALA A 110 -9.54 -1.86 5.95
N CYS A 111 -8.85 -1.35 4.92
CA CYS A 111 -7.83 -0.30 5.07
C CYS A 111 -8.43 0.99 5.62
N TRP A 112 -9.56 1.44 5.07
CA TRP A 112 -10.26 2.62 5.58
C TRP A 112 -10.69 2.43 7.04
N ALA A 113 -11.37 1.35 7.35
CA ALA A 113 -11.80 1.06 8.72
C ALA A 113 -10.61 0.94 9.70
N TYR A 114 -9.48 0.39 9.25
CA TYR A 114 -8.26 0.31 10.06
C TYR A 114 -7.64 1.69 10.29
N PHE A 115 -7.62 2.52 9.25
CA PHE A 115 -7.13 3.90 9.32
C PHE A 115 -7.95 4.72 10.31
N ASP A 116 -9.28 4.73 10.17
CA ASP A 116 -10.19 5.48 11.05
C ASP A 116 -10.06 5.04 12.50
N ALA A 117 -10.13 3.72 12.77
CA ALA A 117 -9.95 3.17 14.10
C ALA A 117 -8.56 3.46 14.71
N THR A 118 -7.54 3.65 13.87
CA THR A 118 -6.21 4.06 14.32
C THR A 118 -6.19 5.54 14.65
N ALA A 119 -6.77 6.38 13.79
CA ALA A 119 -6.87 7.82 14.01
C ALA A 119 -7.61 8.17 15.32
N GLU A 120 -8.66 7.43 15.67
CA GLU A 120 -9.38 7.60 16.93
C GLU A 120 -8.54 7.33 18.18
N ARG A 121 -7.57 6.42 18.09
CA ARG A 121 -6.77 5.96 19.24
C ARG A 121 -5.47 6.73 19.45
N VAL A 122 -4.95 7.40 18.42
CA VAL A 122 -3.69 8.12 18.52
C VAL A 122 -3.93 9.59 18.92
N SER A 123 -2.96 10.20 19.61
CA SER A 123 -3.02 11.61 19.96
C SER A 123 -2.99 12.51 18.73
N THR A 124 -3.49 13.73 18.85
CA THR A 124 -3.42 14.76 17.80
C THR A 124 -1.96 15.06 17.44
N ASP A 125 -1.09 15.16 18.44
CA ASP A 125 0.33 15.42 18.25
C ASP A 125 1.05 14.09 17.99
N LEU A 126 1.61 13.97 16.80
CA LEU A 126 2.40 12.82 16.39
C LEU A 126 3.89 13.08 16.58
N ARG A 127 4.66 12.00 16.75
CA ARG A 127 6.11 12.09 16.81
C ARG A 127 6.67 12.73 15.54
N PRO A 128 7.54 13.75 15.64
CA PRO A 128 8.18 14.36 14.48
C PRO A 128 8.87 13.32 13.59
N GLY A 129 8.82 13.54 12.30
CA GLY A 129 9.53 12.72 11.32
C GLY A 129 11.06 12.88 11.42
N PRO A 130 11.83 12.04 10.73
CA PRO A 130 13.31 12.04 10.81
C PRO A 130 13.99 13.36 10.43
N ARG A 131 13.29 14.24 9.71
CA ARG A 131 13.78 15.57 9.28
C ARG A 131 13.27 16.72 10.14
N GLY A 132 12.61 16.40 11.25
CA GLY A 132 11.87 17.37 12.06
C GLY A 132 10.54 17.76 11.42
N GLY A 133 9.59 18.19 12.25
CA GLY A 133 8.24 18.51 11.80
C GLY A 133 7.43 17.26 11.37
N GLY A 134 6.32 17.50 10.74
CA GLY A 134 5.35 16.48 10.32
C GLY A 134 3.95 17.05 10.45
N TRP A 135 2.98 16.30 9.97
CA TRP A 135 1.57 16.64 10.13
C TRP A 135 1.03 16.11 11.45
N THR A 136 0.06 16.80 12.01
CA THR A 136 -0.78 16.30 13.08
C THR A 136 -1.68 15.17 12.56
N ARG A 137 -2.23 14.37 13.46
CA ARG A 137 -3.23 13.35 13.12
C ARG A 137 -4.37 13.93 12.26
N ASP A 138 -4.90 15.07 12.66
CA ASP A 138 -6.07 15.67 12.00
C ASP A 138 -5.74 16.21 10.61
N GLU A 139 -4.52 16.69 10.39
CA GLU A 139 -4.03 17.06 9.07
C GLU A 139 -3.88 15.84 8.16
N ILE A 140 -3.40 14.70 8.70
CA ILE A 140 -3.29 13.44 7.95
C ILE A 140 -4.69 12.94 7.57
N VAL A 141 -5.63 12.90 8.52
CA VAL A 141 -7.01 12.46 8.27
C VAL A 141 -7.65 13.31 7.18
N ARG A 142 -7.58 14.63 7.31
CA ARG A 142 -8.10 15.55 6.29
C ARG A 142 -7.43 15.35 4.93
N HIS A 143 -6.12 15.16 4.91
CA HIS A 143 -5.39 14.92 3.67
C HIS A 143 -5.87 13.65 2.95
N VAL A 144 -6.05 12.56 3.68
CA VAL A 144 -6.55 11.29 3.10
C VAL A 144 -7.97 11.48 2.58
N HIS A 145 -8.90 11.99 3.40
CA HIS A 145 -10.30 12.15 3.02
C HIS A 145 -10.53 13.13 1.86
N VAL A 146 -9.69 14.15 1.71
CA VAL A 146 -9.82 15.11 0.61
C VAL A 146 -9.14 14.63 -0.66
N ASN A 147 -7.94 14.05 -0.54
CA ASN A 147 -7.16 13.71 -1.73
C ASN A 147 -7.59 12.40 -2.40
N GLU A 148 -8.02 11.38 -1.64
CA GLU A 148 -8.46 10.13 -2.26
C GLU A 148 -9.62 10.35 -3.24
N PRO A 149 -10.76 10.94 -2.85
CA PRO A 149 -11.86 11.17 -3.79
C PRO A 149 -11.46 12.07 -4.97
N GLN A 150 -10.72 13.15 -4.73
CA GLN A 150 -10.32 14.07 -5.78
C GLN A 150 -9.37 13.46 -6.79
N GLN A 151 -8.42 12.65 -6.34
CA GLN A 151 -7.45 11.99 -7.21
C GLN A 151 -8.11 10.86 -8.00
N MET A 152 -8.95 10.07 -7.36
CA MET A 152 -9.64 8.95 -8.00
C MET A 152 -10.64 9.43 -9.04
N THR A 153 -11.48 10.41 -8.70
CA THR A 153 -12.49 10.92 -9.64
C THR A 153 -11.89 11.56 -10.89
N ARG A 154 -10.74 12.22 -10.76
CA ARG A 154 -10.04 12.79 -11.93
C ARG A 154 -9.42 11.73 -12.84
N LYS A 155 -8.91 10.64 -12.25
CA LYS A 155 -8.22 9.58 -13.02
C LYS A 155 -9.17 8.62 -13.71
N VAL A 156 -10.34 8.38 -13.13
CA VAL A 156 -11.34 7.41 -13.64
C VAL A 156 -12.59 8.09 -14.21
N GLU A 157 -12.59 9.43 -14.35
CA GLU A 157 -13.68 10.23 -14.88
C GLU A 157 -15.05 10.02 -14.19
N VAL A 158 -15.03 9.54 -12.95
CA VAL A 158 -16.23 9.38 -12.13
C VAL A 158 -16.57 10.70 -11.45
N ARG A 159 -17.80 11.17 -11.59
CA ARG A 159 -18.31 12.36 -10.88
C ARG A 159 -18.80 11.94 -9.50
N THR A 160 -18.22 12.52 -8.45
CA THR A 160 -18.81 12.41 -7.11
C THR A 160 -20.08 13.26 -7.04
N PRO A 161 -21.13 12.79 -6.32
CA PRO A 161 -22.26 13.65 -5.99
C PRO A 161 -21.74 14.92 -5.30
N ARG A 162 -22.30 16.06 -5.64
CA ARG A 162 -22.07 17.32 -4.89
C ARG A 162 -22.99 17.25 -3.67
N GLU A 163 -22.41 17.34 -2.50
CA GLU A 163 -23.17 17.62 -1.27
C GLU A 163 -23.79 19.02 -1.31
#